data_f8d5757e4b33b285d7cbb053a2bbae7a
#
_entry.id   f8d5757e4b33b285d7cbb053a2bbae7a
#
_cell.length_a   1.000
_cell.length_b   1.000
_cell.length_c   1.000
_cell.angle_alpha   90.00
_cell.angle_beta   90.00
_cell.angle_gamma   90.00
#
_symmetry.space_group_name_H-M   'P 1'
#
loop_
_entity.id
_entity.type
_entity.pdbx_description
1 polymer ?
#
loop_
_entity_poly.entity_id
_entity_poly.type
_entity_poly.pdbx_seq_one_letter_code
_entity_poly.pdbx_strand_id
1 'polypeptide(L)'
;MAISPEFLTSTLGFTVGDGDTALAVGSGSLPVLGTPRLLAWMEAATCAALEPVLQEGSTSVGTRVQVEHLGASPVGAGVEVSASSAYDDGRLHRFTVSARDTATGKVLAAGEITRVVVDEERFMARTVG
;
A
#
# COMPACT_ATOMS: atom_id res chain seq x y z
N MET A 1 -4.60 7.50 24.70
CA MET A 1 -5.25 8.52 23.86
C MET A 1 -5.32 8.01 22.41
N ALA A 2 -6.49 8.06 21.82
CA ALA A 2 -6.68 7.62 20.44
C ALA A 2 -6.02 8.63 19.48
N ILE A 3 -5.33 8.12 18.44
CA ILE A 3 -4.78 8.98 17.39
C ILE A 3 -5.89 9.27 16.40
N SER A 4 -6.09 10.55 16.09
CA SER A 4 -7.09 10.98 15.12
C SER A 4 -6.75 10.45 13.73
N PRO A 5 -7.75 10.07 12.90
CA PRO A 5 -7.50 9.54 11.56
C PRO A 5 -6.61 10.40 10.68
N GLU A 6 -6.67 11.73 10.78
CA GLU A 6 -5.84 12.62 9.98
C GLU A 6 -4.34 12.48 10.28
N PHE A 7 -3.95 11.85 11.39
CA PHE A 7 -2.55 11.59 11.72
C PHE A 7 -2.07 10.20 11.29
N LEU A 8 -2.96 9.36 10.76
CA LEU A 8 -2.59 8.05 10.24
C LEU A 8 -2.19 8.21 8.78
N THR A 9 -0.95 8.64 8.58
CA THR A 9 -0.37 8.89 7.26
C THR A 9 1.00 8.24 7.18
N SER A 10 1.42 7.95 5.95
CA SER A 10 2.77 7.44 5.69
C SER A 10 3.18 7.79 4.27
N THR A 11 4.47 7.98 4.09
CA THR A 11 5.10 8.16 2.79
C THR A 11 6.34 7.29 2.75
N LEU A 12 6.44 6.43 1.72
CA LEU A 12 7.57 5.52 1.52
C LEU A 12 8.18 5.74 0.14
N GLY A 13 9.50 5.63 0.05
CA GLY A 13 10.23 5.77 -1.21
C GLY A 13 10.78 4.43 -1.68
N PHE A 14 10.70 4.20 -2.99
CA PHE A 14 11.22 3.00 -3.64
C PHE A 14 11.93 3.37 -4.93
N THR A 15 12.83 2.51 -5.37
CA THR A 15 13.46 2.60 -6.69
C THR A 15 13.07 1.36 -7.47
N VAL A 16 12.61 1.53 -8.70
CA VAL A 16 12.23 0.39 -9.55
C VAL A 16 13.47 -0.41 -9.90
N GLY A 17 13.51 -1.66 -9.47
CA GLY A 17 14.55 -2.61 -9.80
C GLY A 17 14.09 -3.60 -10.86
N ASP A 18 15.00 -4.45 -11.33
CA ASP A 18 14.68 -5.47 -12.33
C ASP A 18 13.59 -6.44 -11.87
N GLY A 19 13.54 -6.74 -10.58
CA GLY A 19 12.53 -7.65 -10.00
C GLY A 19 11.15 -7.02 -9.84
N ASP A 20 11.01 -5.72 -10.08
CA ASP A 20 9.77 -4.98 -9.87
C ASP A 20 8.96 -4.77 -11.15
N THR A 21 9.50 -5.19 -12.29
CA THR A 21 8.85 -4.97 -13.59
C THR A 21 7.64 -5.89 -13.80
N ALA A 22 6.74 -5.47 -14.67
CA ALA A 22 5.60 -6.29 -15.07
C ALA A 22 6.06 -7.65 -15.59
N LEU A 23 7.15 -7.67 -16.36
CA LEU A 23 7.75 -8.90 -16.86
C LEU A 23 8.20 -9.81 -15.71
N ALA A 24 8.90 -9.26 -14.72
CA ALA A 24 9.44 -10.03 -13.59
C ALA A 24 8.33 -10.57 -12.67
N VAL A 25 7.29 -9.77 -12.39
CA VAL A 25 6.19 -10.20 -11.52
C VAL A 25 5.11 -10.99 -12.26
N GLY A 26 5.22 -11.14 -13.58
CA GLY A 26 4.30 -11.95 -14.37
C GLY A 26 2.98 -11.29 -14.68
N SER A 27 2.91 -9.95 -14.63
CA SER A 27 1.69 -9.20 -14.88
C SER A 27 1.63 -8.52 -16.25
N GLY A 28 2.63 -8.71 -17.07
CA GLY A 28 2.72 -8.12 -18.40
C GLY A 28 4.03 -8.49 -19.07
N SER A 29 4.31 -7.88 -20.22
CA SER A 29 5.47 -8.25 -21.05
C SER A 29 6.51 -7.14 -21.14
N LEU A 30 6.34 -6.02 -20.42
CA LEU A 30 7.22 -4.87 -20.53
C LEU A 30 8.12 -4.70 -19.31
N PRO A 31 9.35 -4.15 -19.49
CA PRO A 31 10.27 -3.91 -18.40
C PRO A 31 10.02 -2.57 -17.70
N VAL A 32 8.80 -2.36 -17.27
CA VAL A 32 8.37 -1.19 -16.48
C VAL A 32 7.72 -1.67 -15.19
N LEU A 33 7.64 -0.80 -14.19
CA LEU A 33 7.04 -1.13 -12.90
C LEU A 33 5.70 -1.83 -13.08
N GLY A 34 5.61 -3.04 -12.55
CA GLY A 34 4.39 -3.85 -12.63
C GLY A 34 3.33 -3.35 -11.67
N THR A 35 2.06 -3.35 -12.11
CA THR A 35 0.94 -2.92 -11.27
C THR A 35 0.86 -3.69 -9.95
N PRO A 36 1.04 -5.03 -9.91
CA PRO A 36 1.01 -5.74 -8.63
C PRO A 36 2.12 -5.30 -7.66
N ARG A 37 3.30 -4.95 -8.18
CA ARG A 37 4.40 -4.47 -7.35
C ARG A 37 4.09 -3.07 -6.79
N LEU A 38 3.60 -2.18 -7.64
CA LEU A 38 3.17 -0.84 -7.20
C LEU A 38 2.08 -0.95 -6.14
N LEU A 39 1.12 -1.84 -6.34
CA LEU A 39 0.08 -2.10 -5.35
C LEU A 39 0.67 -2.58 -4.03
N ALA A 40 1.64 -3.50 -4.06
CA ALA A 40 2.31 -3.97 -2.85
C ALA A 40 3.00 -2.82 -2.11
N TRP A 41 3.62 -1.87 -2.82
CA TRP A 41 4.24 -0.69 -2.23
C TRP A 41 3.19 0.23 -1.59
N MET A 42 2.05 0.42 -2.24
CA MET A 42 0.95 1.22 -1.70
C MET A 42 0.34 0.55 -0.47
N GLU A 43 0.20 -0.78 -0.48
CA GLU A 43 -0.23 -1.51 0.71
C GLU A 43 0.78 -1.37 1.85
N ALA A 44 2.08 -1.41 1.55
CA ALA A 44 3.12 -1.17 2.57
C ALA A 44 2.96 0.20 3.22
N ALA A 45 2.60 1.23 2.44
CA ALA A 45 2.35 2.56 2.97
C ALA A 45 1.13 2.56 3.91
N THR A 46 0.06 1.83 3.59
CA THR A 46 -1.10 1.70 4.49
C THR A 46 -0.72 0.97 5.77
N CYS A 47 0.12 -0.06 5.69
CA CYS A 47 0.62 -0.76 6.88
C CYS A 47 1.42 0.17 7.77
N ALA A 48 2.32 0.96 7.19
CA ALA A 48 3.14 1.91 7.93
C ALA A 48 2.28 3.00 8.60
N ALA A 49 1.25 3.48 7.90
CA ALA A 49 0.33 4.48 8.45
C ALA A 49 -0.46 3.94 9.65
N LEU A 50 -0.79 2.65 9.64
CA LEU A 50 -1.62 2.02 10.67
C LEU A 50 -0.80 1.58 11.88
N GLU A 51 0.51 1.39 11.73
CA GLU A 51 1.41 0.88 12.77
C GLU A 51 1.24 1.56 14.14
N PRO A 52 1.13 2.90 14.23
CA PRO A 52 1.06 3.56 15.54
C PRO A 52 -0.15 3.20 16.39
N VAL A 53 -1.22 2.68 15.81
CA VAL A 53 -2.46 2.35 16.54
C VAL A 53 -2.67 0.85 16.73
N LEU A 54 -1.78 0.02 16.20
CA LEU A 54 -1.87 -1.43 16.38
C LEU A 54 -1.43 -1.83 17.79
N GLN A 55 -2.24 -2.65 18.44
CA GLN A 55 -1.91 -3.22 19.74
C GLN A 55 -1.07 -4.48 19.55
N GLU A 56 -0.32 -4.85 20.58
CA GLU A 56 0.44 -6.09 20.58
C GLU A 56 -0.49 -7.28 20.28
N GLY A 57 -0.05 -8.16 19.38
CA GLY A 57 -0.85 -9.31 18.94
C GLY A 57 -1.85 -8.99 17.83
N SER A 58 -1.97 -7.74 17.45
CA SER A 58 -2.84 -7.31 16.35
C SER A 58 -2.03 -7.00 15.10
N THR A 59 -2.65 -7.24 13.96
CA THR A 59 -2.12 -6.86 12.66
C THR A 59 -3.28 -6.39 11.77
N SER A 60 -3.01 -6.13 10.51
CA SER A 60 -4.06 -5.79 9.56
C SER A 60 -3.93 -6.61 8.29
N VAL A 61 -5.06 -6.80 7.61
CA VAL A 61 -5.12 -7.45 6.30
C VAL A 61 -5.81 -6.53 5.31
N GLY A 62 -5.32 -6.50 4.07
CA GLY A 62 -5.97 -5.78 2.98
C GLY A 62 -7.21 -6.55 2.53
N THR A 63 -8.34 -5.85 2.40
CA THR A 63 -9.61 -6.50 2.06
C THR A 63 -10.24 -5.94 0.79
N ARG A 64 -9.88 -4.73 0.40
CA ARG A 64 -10.40 -4.10 -0.82
C ARG A 64 -9.37 -3.17 -1.39
N VAL A 65 -9.21 -3.23 -2.70
CA VAL A 65 -8.28 -2.37 -3.44
C VAL A 65 -9.02 -1.81 -4.65
N GLN A 66 -8.91 -0.51 -4.83
CA GLN A 66 -9.42 0.18 -6.01
C GLN A 66 -8.39 1.23 -6.39
N VAL A 67 -7.49 0.87 -7.30
CA VAL A 67 -6.35 1.70 -7.71
C VAL A 67 -6.27 1.76 -9.22
N GLU A 68 -6.01 2.95 -9.76
CA GLU A 68 -5.68 3.14 -11.16
C GLU A 68 -4.19 3.40 -11.29
N HIS A 69 -3.53 2.63 -12.16
CA HIS A 69 -2.13 2.80 -12.51
C HIS A 69 -2.05 3.62 -13.79
N LEU A 70 -1.72 4.91 -13.66
CA LEU A 70 -1.87 5.91 -14.71
C LEU A 70 -0.61 6.18 -15.51
N GLY A 71 0.57 5.94 -14.93
CA GLY A 71 1.85 6.24 -15.56
C GLY A 71 2.85 5.11 -15.41
N ALA A 72 3.67 4.88 -16.44
CA ALA A 72 4.72 3.88 -16.44
C ALA A 72 5.98 4.41 -15.79
N SER A 73 6.76 3.51 -15.16
CA SER A 73 8.05 3.85 -14.56
C SER A 73 9.10 2.83 -15.02
N PRO A 74 10.21 3.29 -15.63
CA PRO A 74 11.27 2.39 -16.03
C PRO A 74 12.13 1.95 -14.85
N VAL A 75 12.94 0.92 -15.06
CA VAL A 75 13.96 0.52 -14.08
C VAL A 75 14.86 1.72 -13.77
N GLY A 76 15.13 1.94 -12.49
CA GLY A 76 15.93 3.06 -12.01
C GLY A 76 15.10 4.27 -11.58
N ALA A 77 13.81 4.34 -11.94
CA ALA A 77 12.96 5.45 -11.53
C ALA A 77 12.67 5.40 -10.03
N GLY A 78 12.65 6.57 -9.39
CA GLY A 78 12.22 6.70 -8.00
C GLY A 78 10.71 6.86 -7.94
N VAL A 79 10.08 6.17 -7.00
CA VAL A 79 8.63 6.22 -6.79
C VAL A 79 8.36 6.47 -5.32
N GLU A 80 7.53 7.47 -5.05
CA GLU A 80 7.09 7.80 -3.70
C GLU A 80 5.62 7.41 -3.58
N VAL A 81 5.30 6.58 -2.58
CA VAL A 81 3.93 6.18 -2.30
C VAL A 81 3.47 6.77 -0.99
N SER A 82 2.22 7.22 -0.95
CA SER A 82 1.64 7.85 0.22
C SER A 82 0.30 7.23 0.55
N ALA A 83 -0.01 7.16 1.85
CA ALA A 83 -1.30 6.71 2.34
C ALA A 83 -1.78 7.68 3.42
N SER A 84 -3.07 7.99 3.40
CA SER A 84 -3.73 8.83 4.41
C SER A 84 -5.07 8.22 4.77
N SER A 85 -5.38 8.13 6.07
CA SER A 85 -6.66 7.61 6.52
C SER A 85 -7.80 8.52 6.07
N ALA A 86 -8.79 7.95 5.39
CA ALA A 86 -9.99 8.62 4.94
C ALA A 86 -11.22 8.25 5.79
N TYR A 87 -11.20 7.07 6.40
CA TYR A 87 -12.26 6.57 7.26
C TYR A 87 -11.71 5.54 8.24
N ASP A 88 -12.23 5.52 9.44
CA ASP A 88 -11.77 4.63 10.51
C ASP A 88 -12.90 4.42 11.51
N ASP A 89 -13.22 3.16 11.79
CA ASP A 89 -14.17 2.78 12.84
C ASP A 89 -13.50 1.99 13.99
N GLY A 90 -12.15 2.04 14.06
CA GLY A 90 -11.35 1.31 15.04
C GLY A 90 -10.86 -0.03 14.54
N ARG A 91 -11.61 -0.69 13.68
CA ARG A 91 -11.26 -1.99 13.09
C ARG A 91 -11.04 -1.89 11.60
N LEU A 92 -11.95 -1.28 10.88
CA LEU A 92 -11.86 -1.06 9.44
C LEU A 92 -11.23 0.31 9.19
N HIS A 93 -10.19 0.34 8.35
CA HIS A 93 -9.48 1.55 7.96
C HIS A 93 -9.45 1.65 6.45
N ARG A 94 -9.97 2.74 5.91
CA ARG A 94 -9.90 3.02 4.48
C ARG A 94 -8.89 4.14 4.27
N PHE A 95 -7.92 3.88 3.41
CA PHE A 95 -6.86 4.83 3.09
C PHE A 95 -7.00 5.34 1.66
N THR A 96 -6.81 6.64 1.49
CA THR A 96 -6.51 7.22 0.19
C THR A 96 -5.03 6.98 -0.08
N VAL A 97 -4.69 6.43 -1.24
CA VAL A 97 -3.32 6.13 -1.62
C VAL A 97 -2.94 6.79 -2.93
N SER A 98 -1.68 7.13 -3.09
CA SER A 98 -1.15 7.71 -4.32
C SER A 98 0.31 7.32 -4.50
N ALA A 99 0.78 7.41 -5.74
CA ALA A 99 2.18 7.22 -6.08
C ALA A 99 2.62 8.30 -7.06
N ARG A 100 3.86 8.79 -6.89
CA ARG A 100 4.45 9.83 -7.73
C ARG A 100 5.86 9.47 -8.14
N ASP A 101 6.24 9.90 -9.33
CA ASP A 101 7.64 9.90 -9.75
C ASP A 101 8.40 10.95 -8.94
N THR A 102 9.51 10.56 -8.30
CA THR A 102 10.24 11.47 -7.41
C THR A 102 11.00 12.56 -8.16
N ALA A 103 11.37 12.32 -9.43
CA ALA A 103 12.11 13.29 -10.22
C ALA A 103 11.19 14.35 -10.86
N THR A 104 9.99 13.96 -11.28
CA THR A 104 9.09 14.84 -12.03
C THR A 104 7.87 15.29 -11.23
N GLY A 105 7.54 14.60 -10.14
CA GLY A 105 6.30 14.83 -9.38
C GLY A 105 5.05 14.32 -10.07
N LYS A 106 5.19 13.66 -11.23
CA LYS A 106 4.04 13.13 -11.97
C LYS A 106 3.33 12.07 -11.17
N VAL A 107 1.99 12.13 -11.11
CA VAL A 107 1.17 11.11 -10.47
C VAL A 107 1.19 9.84 -11.31
N LEU A 108 1.58 8.73 -10.69
CA LEU A 108 1.69 7.43 -11.33
C LEU A 108 0.48 6.54 -11.05
N ALA A 109 -0.12 6.73 -9.89
CA ALA A 109 -1.27 5.94 -9.46
C ALA A 109 -2.03 6.65 -8.36
N ALA A 110 -3.31 6.35 -8.24
CA ALA A 110 -4.16 6.87 -7.18
C ALA A 110 -5.34 5.93 -6.94
N GLY A 111 -5.85 5.92 -5.72
CA GLY A 111 -7.01 5.11 -5.38
C GLY A 111 -7.23 4.98 -3.89
N GLU A 112 -7.85 3.87 -3.52
CA GLU A 112 -8.18 3.56 -2.13
C GLU A 112 -7.83 2.11 -1.80
N ILE A 113 -7.38 1.89 -0.57
CA ILE A 113 -7.12 0.56 -0.02
C ILE A 113 -7.78 0.49 1.35
N THR A 114 -8.55 -0.57 1.58
CA THR A 114 -9.17 -0.86 2.87
C THR A 114 -8.40 -1.96 3.57
N ARG A 115 -8.10 -1.74 4.83
CA ARG A 115 -7.48 -2.73 5.71
C ARG A 115 -8.37 -2.98 6.91
N VAL A 116 -8.33 -4.20 7.44
CA VAL A 116 -9.07 -4.59 8.63
C VAL A 116 -8.07 -5.07 9.68
N VAL A 117 -8.19 -4.55 10.89
CA VAL A 117 -7.38 -4.97 12.03
C VAL A 117 -7.91 -6.29 12.55
N VAL A 118 -7.01 -7.24 12.76
CA VAL A 118 -7.35 -8.59 13.22
C VAL A 118 -6.42 -9.00 14.36
N ASP A 119 -6.90 -9.89 15.21
CA ASP A 119 -6.06 -10.61 16.15
C ASP A 119 -5.27 -11.65 15.35
N GLU A 120 -3.94 -11.57 15.39
CA GLU A 120 -3.07 -12.38 14.53
C GLU A 120 -3.25 -13.88 14.77
N GLU A 121 -3.23 -14.28 16.03
CA GLU A 121 -3.36 -15.71 16.38
C GLU A 121 -4.72 -16.26 15.98
N ARG A 122 -5.78 -15.53 16.29
CA ARG A 122 -7.15 -15.96 15.97
C ARG A 122 -7.38 -16.00 14.47
N PHE A 123 -6.85 -15.01 13.74
CA PHE A 123 -6.97 -14.97 12.29
C PHE A 123 -6.28 -16.17 11.64
N MET A 124 -5.04 -16.46 12.06
CA MET A 124 -4.30 -17.59 11.50
C MET A 124 -4.93 -18.92 11.85
N ALA A 125 -5.52 -19.06 13.04
CA ALA A 125 -6.19 -20.29 13.44
C ALA A 125 -7.35 -20.65 12.51
N ARG A 126 -8.02 -19.67 11.91
CA ARG A 126 -9.13 -19.89 10.97
C ARG A 126 -8.66 -20.35 9.59
N THR A 127 -7.38 -20.16 9.25
CA THR A 127 -6.84 -20.58 7.96
C THR A 127 -6.44 -22.05 7.94
N VAL A 128 -6.37 -22.67 9.09
CA VAL A 128 -5.96 -24.07 9.25
C VAL A 128 -7.19 -24.95 9.27
N GLY A 129 -7.82 -25.08 8.17
CA GLY A 129 -8.87 -26.02 7.93
C GLY A 129 -10.02 -26.10 8.77
#